data_9b62db677a6e770721931aac451decce
#
_entry.id   9b62db677a6e770721931aac451decce
#
_cell.length_a   1.000
_cell.length_b   1.000
_cell.length_c   1.000
_cell.angle_alpha   90.00
_cell.angle_beta   90.00
_cell.angle_gamma   90.00
#
_symmetry.space_group_name_H-M   'P 1'
#
loop_
_entity.id
_entity.type
_entity.pdbx_description
1 polymer ?
#
loop_
_entity_poly.entity_id
_entity_poly.type
_entity_poly.pdbx_seq_one_letter_code
_entity_poly.pdbx_strand_id
1 'polypeptide(L)'
;QFATWPIAKGRYAGADFGDGTDVSWFTNHINANSMFAWNYEDDFFAGYDHGKEAGTLSVADHHVVPGKKFWTWGSGPRGKMWDKILTDSDGPYIELMTGAYSDNQPDYSWLQPFETKSFEMHWYPFRDIGGVKNANLDAAVNLEVAQTAGSAVSQAGGALTAKVGFSTTAAHPAR
;
A
#
# COMPACT_ATOMS: atom_id res chain seq x y z
N GLN A 1 4.05 4.54 15.41
CA GLN A 1 3.67 3.14 15.63
C GLN A 1 4.00 2.33 14.39
N PHE A 2 4.81 1.31 14.55
CA PHE A 2 5.37 0.52 13.44
C PHE A 2 4.67 -0.83 13.37
N ALA A 3 4.37 -1.29 12.16
CA ALA A 3 3.79 -2.60 11.92
C ALA A 3 4.57 -3.33 10.84
N THR A 4 4.69 -4.64 11.01
CA THR A 4 5.13 -5.51 9.92
C THR A 4 4.03 -5.52 8.86
N TRP A 5 4.34 -5.05 7.69
CA TRP A 5 3.40 -4.96 6.60
C TRP A 5 3.37 -6.26 5.77
N PRO A 6 2.21 -6.76 5.34
CA PRO A 6 0.87 -6.23 5.55
C PRO A 6 0.13 -6.80 6.77
N ILE A 7 0.70 -7.74 7.51
CA ILE A 7 -0.01 -8.44 8.58
C ILE A 7 0.34 -7.85 9.95
N ALA A 8 -0.61 -7.13 10.55
CA ALA A 8 -0.50 -6.66 11.92
C ALA A 8 -1.04 -7.70 12.91
N LYS A 9 -0.43 -7.78 14.11
CA LYS A 9 -0.84 -8.69 15.19
C LYS A 9 -0.94 -7.94 16.51
N GLY A 10 -1.83 -8.43 17.37
CA GLY A 10 -2.01 -7.90 18.72
C GLY A 10 -2.64 -6.51 18.73
N ARG A 11 -2.48 -5.80 19.86
CA ARG A 11 -3.08 -4.47 20.04
C ARG A 11 -2.14 -3.35 19.63
N TYR A 12 -2.69 -2.40 18.87
CA TYR A 12 -1.93 -1.35 18.25
C TYR A 12 -2.81 -0.12 17.97
N ALA A 13 -2.39 1.07 18.41
CA ALA A 13 -3.11 2.33 18.20
C ALA A 13 -4.61 2.30 18.59
N GLY A 14 -4.95 1.54 19.65
CA GLY A 14 -6.35 1.40 20.08
C GLY A 14 -7.18 0.39 19.30
N ALA A 15 -6.60 -0.26 18.28
CA ALA A 15 -7.20 -1.37 17.56
C ALA A 15 -6.62 -2.71 18.03
N ASP A 16 -7.42 -3.76 17.92
CA ASP A 16 -7.01 -5.14 18.19
C ASP A 16 -7.02 -5.93 16.87
N PHE A 17 -5.84 -6.34 16.43
CA PHE A 17 -5.63 -7.08 15.18
C PHE A 17 -5.56 -8.61 15.40
N GLY A 18 -5.78 -9.08 16.64
CA GLY A 18 -5.80 -10.48 16.99
C GLY A 18 -4.52 -11.23 16.63
N ASP A 19 -4.66 -12.43 16.10
CA ASP A 19 -3.54 -13.28 15.68
C ASP A 19 -2.96 -12.90 14.31
N GLY A 20 -3.62 -11.99 13.59
CA GLY A 20 -3.16 -11.43 12.33
C GLY A 20 -4.30 -10.87 11.49
N THR A 21 -4.17 -9.58 11.16
CA THR A 21 -5.09 -8.87 10.27
C THR A 21 -4.30 -8.23 9.15
N ASP A 22 -4.75 -8.43 7.92
CA ASP A 22 -4.15 -7.77 6.75
C ASP A 22 -4.55 -6.29 6.74
N VAL A 23 -3.62 -5.44 7.15
CA VAL A 23 -3.82 -3.98 7.24
C VAL A 23 -3.60 -3.26 5.92
N SER A 24 -3.30 -3.97 4.84
CA SER A 24 -3.30 -3.41 3.49
C SER A 24 -4.72 -3.19 2.96
N TRP A 25 -5.73 -3.80 3.57
CA TRP A 25 -7.13 -3.62 3.22
C TRP A 25 -7.80 -2.53 4.06
N PHE A 26 -8.29 -1.48 3.38
CA PHE A 26 -9.03 -0.38 4.03
C PHE A 26 -10.17 -0.86 4.94
N THR A 27 -10.91 -1.86 4.53
CA THR A 27 -12.06 -2.41 5.28
C THR A 27 -11.69 -3.00 6.64
N ASN A 28 -10.42 -3.34 6.85
CA ASN A 28 -9.92 -3.87 8.12
C ASN A 28 -9.58 -2.78 9.13
N HIS A 29 -9.68 -1.51 8.75
CA HIS A 29 -9.53 -0.35 9.62
C HIS A 29 -10.90 0.22 9.98
N ILE A 30 -11.53 -0.27 11.05
CA ILE A 30 -12.87 0.20 11.45
C ILE A 30 -12.82 1.64 11.98
N ASN A 31 -11.78 1.99 12.72
CA ASN A 31 -11.57 3.31 13.31
C ASN A 31 -10.41 4.04 12.62
N ALA A 32 -10.31 5.35 12.88
CA ALA A 32 -9.17 6.14 12.45
C ALA A 32 -7.86 5.50 12.91
N ASN A 33 -6.94 5.33 11.98
CA ASN A 33 -5.67 4.66 12.24
C ASN A 33 -4.56 5.14 11.32
N SER A 34 -3.36 5.20 11.85
CA SER A 34 -2.12 5.39 11.08
C SER A 34 -1.22 4.17 11.24
N MET A 35 -0.69 3.72 10.12
CA MET A 35 0.24 2.60 10.05
C MET A 35 1.54 3.06 9.43
N PHE A 36 2.63 2.71 10.09
CA PHE A 36 3.99 2.98 9.64
C PHE A 36 4.60 1.66 9.24
N ALA A 37 5.01 1.52 8.00
CA ALA A 37 5.70 0.33 7.54
C ALA A 37 7.08 0.24 8.21
N TRP A 38 7.42 -0.95 8.66
CA TRP A 38 8.67 -1.24 9.34
C TRP A 38 9.36 -2.43 8.70
N ASN A 39 10.67 -2.34 8.55
CA ASN A 39 11.52 -3.43 8.07
C ASN A 39 11.08 -3.99 6.70
N TYR A 40 10.85 -3.07 5.76
CA TYR A 40 10.58 -3.40 4.36
C TYR A 40 11.84 -3.19 3.52
N GLU A 41 11.93 -3.93 2.41
CA GLU A 41 13.07 -3.91 1.49
C GLU A 41 12.70 -3.32 0.12
N ASP A 42 11.40 -3.11 -0.14
CA ASP A 42 10.91 -2.63 -1.42
C ASP A 42 11.03 -1.11 -1.55
N ASP A 43 11.39 -0.63 -2.73
CA ASP A 43 11.47 0.80 -3.06
C ASP A 43 10.13 1.41 -3.47
N PHE A 44 9.05 0.65 -3.51
CA PHE A 44 7.73 1.14 -3.89
C PHE A 44 6.72 1.13 -2.76
N PHE A 45 5.68 1.96 -2.92
CA PHE A 45 4.50 1.99 -2.06
C PHE A 45 3.29 2.39 -2.89
N ALA A 46 2.20 1.64 -2.81
CA ALA A 46 1.04 1.83 -3.68
C ALA A 46 -0.28 1.75 -2.93
N GLY A 47 -1.28 2.47 -3.43
CA GLY A 47 -2.69 2.28 -3.11
C GLY A 47 -3.47 1.99 -4.40
N TYR A 48 -4.47 1.11 -4.32
CA TYR A 48 -5.31 0.70 -5.44
C TYR A 48 -6.78 0.70 -5.05
N ASP A 49 -7.59 1.38 -5.83
CA ASP A 49 -9.05 1.35 -5.73
C ASP A 49 -9.59 0.27 -6.68
N HIS A 50 -10.07 -0.83 -6.11
CA HIS A 50 -10.65 -1.93 -6.87
C HIS A 50 -11.97 -1.57 -7.56
N GLY A 51 -12.68 -0.55 -7.09
CA GLY A 51 -13.92 -0.09 -7.72
C GLY A 51 -13.66 0.75 -8.97
N LYS A 52 -12.56 1.49 -9.00
CA LYS A 52 -12.12 2.31 -10.14
C LYS A 52 -11.09 1.62 -11.01
N GLU A 53 -10.60 0.47 -10.59
CA GLU A 53 -9.50 -0.28 -11.21
C GLU A 53 -8.25 0.58 -11.48
N ALA A 54 -7.96 1.49 -10.54
CA ALA A 54 -6.89 2.46 -10.66
C ALA A 54 -6.19 2.68 -9.32
N GLY A 55 -4.96 3.14 -9.37
CA GLY A 55 -4.17 3.41 -8.18
C GLY A 55 -3.09 4.45 -8.40
N THR A 56 -2.43 4.76 -7.30
CA THR A 56 -1.26 5.66 -7.25
C THR A 56 -0.11 4.92 -6.60
N LEU A 57 1.08 5.12 -7.13
CA LEU A 57 2.30 4.45 -6.70
C LEU A 57 3.42 5.47 -6.51
N SER A 58 4.16 5.29 -5.41
CA SER A 58 5.42 6.00 -5.14
C SER A 58 6.59 5.06 -5.28
N VAL A 59 7.68 5.55 -5.89
CA VAL A 59 8.98 4.86 -5.94
C VAL A 59 10.03 5.79 -5.36
N ALA A 60 10.79 5.28 -4.40
CA ALA A 60 11.92 5.97 -3.79
C ALA A 60 12.85 4.96 -3.13
N ASP A 61 14.14 5.22 -3.13
CA ASP A 61 15.13 4.41 -2.39
C ASP A 61 14.77 4.38 -0.90
N HIS A 62 14.38 3.22 -0.39
CA HIS A 62 13.93 3.04 0.99
C HIS A 62 15.04 3.31 2.03
N HIS A 63 16.31 3.26 1.67
CA HIS A 63 17.42 3.62 2.55
C HIS A 63 17.53 5.13 2.78
N VAL A 64 17.05 5.94 1.82
CA VAL A 64 17.07 7.41 1.88
C VAL A 64 15.71 7.97 2.26
N VAL A 65 14.62 7.29 1.83
CA VAL A 65 13.22 7.67 2.02
C VAL A 65 12.46 6.54 2.75
N PRO A 66 12.77 6.29 4.05
CA PRO A 66 12.22 5.16 4.78
C PRO A 66 10.78 5.37 5.28
N GLY A 67 10.23 6.57 5.16
CA GLY A 67 9.01 6.99 5.85
C GLY A 67 7.71 6.58 5.15
N LYS A 68 7.55 5.30 4.80
CA LYS A 68 6.29 4.78 4.24
C LYS A 68 5.24 4.64 5.32
N LYS A 69 4.13 5.34 5.15
CA LYS A 69 3.01 5.32 6.09
C LYS A 69 1.70 5.59 5.38
N PHE A 70 0.60 5.16 6.00
CA PHE A 70 -0.72 5.58 5.57
C PHE A 70 -1.58 5.99 6.77
N TRP A 71 -2.61 6.75 6.49
CA TRP A 71 -3.62 7.13 7.45
C TRP A 71 -5.02 7.05 6.83
N THR A 72 -6.01 6.71 7.65
CA THR A 72 -7.42 6.68 7.27
C THR A 72 -8.32 7.04 8.45
N TRP A 73 -9.50 7.61 8.17
CA TRP A 73 -10.57 7.77 9.15
C TRP A 73 -11.25 6.43 9.50
N GLY A 74 -10.98 5.37 8.74
CA GLY A 74 -11.54 4.04 8.90
C GLY A 74 -12.80 3.79 8.11
N SER A 75 -13.22 2.54 8.08
CA SER A 75 -14.39 2.04 7.33
C SER A 75 -15.70 2.03 8.12
N GLY A 76 -15.65 2.36 9.41
CA GLY A 76 -16.81 2.42 10.29
C GLY A 76 -17.66 3.70 10.09
N PRO A 77 -18.73 3.88 10.88
CA PRO A 77 -19.67 4.99 10.69
C PRO A 77 -19.01 6.38 10.71
N ARG A 78 -18.03 6.58 11.58
CA ARG A 78 -17.28 7.84 11.67
C ARG A 78 -16.42 8.07 10.44
N GLY A 79 -15.76 7.05 9.94
CA GLY A 79 -14.98 7.12 8.71
C GLY A 79 -15.85 7.46 7.51
N LYS A 80 -16.97 6.78 7.35
CA LYS A 80 -17.95 7.06 6.27
C LYS A 80 -18.53 8.47 6.32
N MET A 81 -18.63 9.08 7.49
CA MET A 81 -19.01 10.49 7.63
C MET A 81 -17.91 11.39 7.04
N TRP A 82 -16.65 11.12 7.37
CA TRP A 82 -15.52 11.89 6.85
C TRP A 82 -15.31 11.69 5.36
N ASP A 83 -15.51 10.48 4.83
CA ASP A 83 -15.46 10.22 3.39
C ASP A 83 -16.39 11.18 2.62
N LYS A 84 -17.64 11.36 3.09
CA LYS A 84 -18.59 12.29 2.47
C LYS A 84 -18.16 13.75 2.50
N ILE A 85 -17.37 14.15 3.50
CA ILE A 85 -16.89 15.53 3.66
C ILE A 85 -15.64 15.77 2.81
N LEU A 86 -14.75 14.79 2.71
CA LEU A 86 -13.43 14.94 2.11
C LEU A 86 -13.37 14.51 0.64
N THR A 87 -14.19 13.54 0.25
CA THR A 87 -14.15 12.94 -1.09
C THR A 87 -15.49 12.99 -1.83
N ASP A 88 -16.52 13.62 -1.24
CA ASP A 88 -17.88 13.70 -1.79
C ASP A 88 -18.44 12.30 -2.10
N SER A 89 -18.41 11.89 -3.36
CA SER A 89 -18.86 10.59 -3.86
C SER A 89 -17.72 9.68 -4.32
N ASP A 90 -16.47 10.10 -4.16
CA ASP A 90 -15.31 9.39 -4.71
C ASP A 90 -14.86 8.17 -3.90
N GLY A 91 -15.47 7.94 -2.74
CA GLY A 91 -15.24 6.76 -1.91
C GLY A 91 -14.33 7.02 -0.71
N PRO A 92 -13.71 5.98 -0.16
CA PRO A 92 -12.92 6.07 1.06
C PRO A 92 -11.73 7.03 0.95
N TYR A 93 -11.51 7.81 2.01
CA TYR A 93 -10.36 8.68 2.13
C TYR A 93 -9.17 7.95 2.76
N ILE A 94 -8.05 7.92 2.06
CA ILE A 94 -6.79 7.35 2.53
C ILE A 94 -5.66 8.31 2.19
N GLU A 95 -4.76 8.52 3.14
CA GLU A 95 -3.52 9.25 2.92
C GLU A 95 -2.37 8.28 2.75
N LEU A 96 -1.73 8.30 1.59
CA LEU A 96 -0.48 7.59 1.33
C LEU A 96 0.67 8.56 1.48
N MET A 97 1.61 8.27 2.36
CA MET A 97 2.70 9.15 2.71
C MET A 97 4.04 8.45 2.59
N THR A 98 4.99 9.12 1.96
CA THR A 98 6.40 8.73 1.93
C THR A 98 7.26 9.93 2.34
N GLY A 99 8.47 9.70 2.81
CA GLY A 99 9.35 10.79 3.23
C GLY A 99 10.70 10.31 3.72
N ALA A 100 11.61 11.27 3.84
CA ALA A 100 12.99 11.04 4.27
C ALA A 100 13.13 10.65 5.76
N TYR A 101 12.04 10.71 6.51
CA TYR A 101 12.01 10.39 7.94
C TYR A 101 10.85 9.48 8.26
N SER A 102 11.06 8.56 9.20
CA SER A 102 10.03 7.65 9.72
C SER A 102 9.37 8.15 11.01
N ASP A 103 9.92 9.23 11.60
CA ASP A 103 9.41 9.78 12.85
C ASP A 103 8.05 10.44 12.69
N ASN A 104 7.28 10.44 13.78
CA ASN A 104 6.00 11.12 13.88
C ASN A 104 5.91 11.82 15.25
N GLN A 105 5.01 12.79 15.36
CA GLN A 105 4.77 13.45 16.64
C GLN A 105 4.52 12.45 17.79
N PRO A 106 5.15 12.61 18.94
CA PRO A 106 6.07 13.69 19.38
C PRO A 106 7.54 13.49 19.03
N ASP A 107 7.90 12.44 18.30
CA ASP A 107 9.27 12.15 17.91
C ASP A 107 9.62 12.92 16.62
N TYR A 108 10.83 13.46 16.57
CA TYR A 108 11.28 14.31 15.47
C TYR A 108 12.71 13.95 15.06
N SER A 109 13.00 14.07 13.77
CA SER A 109 14.35 14.10 13.25
C SER A 109 14.82 15.54 13.07
N TRP A 110 16.10 15.78 13.25
CA TRP A 110 16.70 17.12 13.23
C TRP A 110 17.57 17.35 12.01
N LEU A 111 17.45 18.54 11.45
CA LEU A 111 18.47 19.12 10.57
C LEU A 111 19.25 20.17 11.36
N GLN A 112 20.56 20.03 11.41
CA GLN A 112 21.41 21.01 12.06
C GLN A 112 21.51 22.29 11.21
N PRO A 113 21.87 23.45 11.81
CA PRO A 113 22.16 24.65 11.05
C PRO A 113 23.19 24.35 9.95
N PHE A 114 22.90 24.79 8.70
CA PHE A 114 23.70 24.55 7.49
C PHE A 114 23.73 23.09 6.99
N GLU A 115 23.04 22.18 7.63
CA GLU A 115 22.86 20.82 7.12
C GLU A 115 21.83 20.81 5.98
N THR A 116 22.09 20.00 4.95
CA THR A 116 21.16 19.77 3.84
C THR A 116 20.95 18.27 3.65
N LYS A 117 19.70 17.85 3.49
CA LYS A 117 19.34 16.50 3.06
C LYS A 117 18.61 16.59 1.73
N SER A 118 19.14 15.90 0.72
CA SER A 118 18.51 15.79 -0.60
C SER A 118 18.03 14.37 -0.84
N PHE A 119 16.85 14.21 -1.43
CA PHE A 119 16.27 12.93 -1.77
C PHE A 119 15.28 13.10 -2.92
N GLU A 120 14.96 12.00 -3.61
CA GLU A 120 14.01 11.96 -4.70
C GLU A 120 12.88 11.00 -4.37
N MET A 121 11.67 11.38 -4.74
CA MET A 121 10.47 10.55 -4.69
C MET A 121 9.70 10.73 -5.98
N HIS A 122 9.29 9.63 -6.58
CA HIS A 122 8.54 9.63 -7.83
C HIS A 122 7.15 9.09 -7.59
N TRP A 123 6.13 9.74 -8.18
CA TRP A 123 4.76 9.31 -8.11
C TRP A 123 4.20 9.15 -9.52
N TYR A 124 3.50 8.04 -9.77
CA TYR A 124 2.77 7.87 -11.01
C TYR A 124 1.49 7.07 -10.81
N PRO A 125 0.44 7.35 -11.65
CA PRO A 125 -0.78 6.56 -11.66
C PRO A 125 -0.58 5.24 -12.40
N PHE A 126 -1.37 4.23 -12.03
CA PHE A 126 -1.47 2.96 -12.74
C PHE A 126 -2.92 2.46 -12.72
N ARG A 127 -3.26 1.55 -13.62
CA ARG A 127 -4.62 1.02 -13.71
C ARG A 127 -4.68 -0.38 -14.32
N ASP A 128 -5.86 -1.04 -14.14
CA ASP A 128 -6.27 -2.29 -14.82
C ASP A 128 -5.37 -3.50 -14.53
N ILE A 129 -4.52 -3.44 -13.50
CA ILE A 129 -3.61 -4.54 -13.14
C ILE A 129 -3.92 -5.19 -11.79
N GLY A 130 -4.83 -4.63 -10.99
CA GLY A 130 -5.05 -5.03 -9.61
C GLY A 130 -3.97 -4.47 -8.67
N GLY A 131 -3.78 -5.12 -7.52
CA GLY A 131 -2.78 -4.69 -6.55
C GLY A 131 -1.35 -4.91 -7.05
N VAL A 132 -0.46 -3.97 -6.75
CA VAL A 132 0.95 -4.03 -7.18
C VAL A 132 1.73 -5.01 -6.31
N LYS A 133 2.52 -5.89 -6.94
CA LYS A 133 3.43 -6.84 -6.27
C LYS A 133 4.89 -6.43 -6.40
N ASN A 134 5.24 -5.68 -7.44
CA ASN A 134 6.53 -5.05 -7.61
C ASN A 134 6.42 -3.85 -8.53
N ALA A 135 7.29 -2.85 -8.34
CA ALA A 135 7.33 -1.66 -9.18
C ALA A 135 8.70 -0.97 -9.14
N ASN A 136 8.99 -0.26 -10.21
CA ASN A 136 10.11 0.66 -10.35
C ASN A 136 9.65 1.93 -11.10
N LEU A 137 10.58 2.76 -11.56
CA LEU A 137 10.25 3.99 -12.30
C LEU A 137 9.59 3.74 -13.66
N ASP A 138 9.82 2.57 -14.25
CA ASP A 138 9.38 2.25 -15.61
C ASP A 138 8.07 1.48 -15.64
N ALA A 139 7.79 0.68 -14.60
CA ALA A 139 6.64 -0.23 -14.60
C ALA A 139 6.16 -0.62 -13.21
N ALA A 140 4.88 -0.97 -13.13
CA ALA A 140 4.24 -1.67 -12.03
C ALA A 140 3.69 -3.01 -12.51
N VAL A 141 3.85 -4.06 -11.70
CA VAL A 141 3.40 -5.40 -12.04
C VAL A 141 2.54 -6.01 -10.92
N ASN A 142 1.55 -6.77 -11.31
CA ASN A 142 0.78 -7.65 -10.45
C ASN A 142 0.91 -9.10 -10.91
N LEU A 143 0.92 -10.01 -9.96
CA LEU A 143 0.89 -11.44 -10.19
C LEU A 143 -0.18 -12.08 -9.31
N GLU A 144 -1.16 -12.69 -9.95
CA GLU A 144 -2.19 -13.48 -9.30
C GLU A 144 -2.05 -14.94 -9.72
N VAL A 145 -1.93 -15.83 -8.75
CA VAL A 145 -1.84 -17.27 -8.99
C VAL A 145 -3.08 -17.94 -8.42
N ALA A 146 -3.84 -18.60 -9.26
CA ALA A 146 -5.01 -19.37 -8.84
C ALA A 146 -4.81 -20.85 -9.15
N GLN A 147 -5.19 -21.70 -8.22
CA GLN A 147 -5.27 -23.14 -8.45
C GLN A 147 -6.62 -23.42 -9.11
N THR A 148 -6.61 -23.98 -10.31
CA THR A 148 -7.85 -24.46 -10.94
C THR A 148 -8.33 -25.67 -10.15
N ALA A 149 -9.52 -25.58 -9.55
CA ALA A 149 -10.14 -26.72 -8.91
C ALA A 149 -10.37 -27.82 -9.96
N GLY A 150 -9.56 -28.85 -9.94
CA GLY A 150 -9.81 -30.06 -10.70
C GLY A 150 -11.06 -30.73 -10.14
N SER A 151 -11.94 -31.23 -11.00
CA SER A 151 -13.07 -32.08 -10.58
C SER A 151 -12.54 -33.23 -9.74
N ALA A 152 -13.32 -33.67 -8.75
CA ALA A 152 -13.00 -34.56 -7.65
C ALA A 152 -12.56 -36.00 -8.03
N VAL A 153 -11.66 -36.18 -8.97
CA VAL A 153 -10.99 -37.46 -9.23
C VAL A 153 -9.60 -37.17 -9.82
N SER A 154 -8.64 -36.88 -9.00
CA SER A 154 -7.27 -37.42 -9.07
C SER A 154 -6.36 -36.71 -8.07
N GLN A 155 -5.75 -37.48 -7.24
CA GLN A 155 -4.56 -37.06 -6.47
C GLN A 155 -3.43 -36.77 -7.46
N ALA A 156 -2.78 -35.61 -7.27
CA ALA A 156 -1.61 -35.11 -7.99
C ALA A 156 -1.89 -34.31 -9.27
N GLY A 157 -1.76 -32.98 -9.19
CA GLY A 157 -1.58 -32.11 -10.34
C GLY A 157 -2.74 -31.19 -10.69
N GLY A 158 -3.20 -30.33 -9.76
CA GLY A 158 -4.04 -29.18 -10.14
C GLY A 158 -3.24 -28.24 -11.04
N ALA A 159 -3.81 -27.80 -12.16
CA ALA A 159 -3.18 -26.79 -13.01
C ALA A 159 -3.14 -25.45 -12.26
N LEU A 160 -2.00 -24.78 -12.25
CA LEU A 160 -1.86 -23.42 -11.77
C LEU A 160 -2.08 -22.47 -12.95
N THR A 161 -2.94 -21.48 -12.73
CA THR A 161 -3.12 -20.37 -13.67
C THR A 161 -2.48 -19.14 -13.06
N ALA A 162 -1.58 -18.50 -13.80
CA ALA A 162 -0.99 -17.23 -13.42
C ALA A 162 -1.53 -16.12 -14.31
N LYS A 163 -2.07 -15.05 -13.71
CA LYS A 163 -2.44 -13.81 -14.37
C LYS A 163 -1.41 -12.76 -14.02
N VAL A 164 -0.77 -12.20 -15.03
CA VAL A 164 0.19 -11.10 -14.88
C VAL A 164 -0.46 -9.81 -15.37
N GLY A 165 -0.55 -8.80 -14.50
CA GLY A 165 -0.91 -7.43 -14.83
C GLY A 165 0.36 -6.60 -14.97
N PHE A 166 0.41 -5.74 -15.99
CA PHE A 166 1.54 -4.88 -16.26
C PHE A 166 1.08 -3.47 -16.64
N SER A 167 1.64 -2.45 -15.99
CA SER A 167 1.44 -1.04 -16.31
C SER A 167 2.80 -0.37 -16.48
N THR A 168 2.98 0.42 -17.52
CA THR A 168 4.24 1.10 -17.83
C THR A 168 4.07 2.60 -17.86
N THR A 169 5.09 3.34 -17.42
CA THR A 169 5.21 4.79 -17.57
C THR A 169 5.71 5.19 -18.96
N ALA A 170 6.22 4.24 -19.75
CA ALA A 170 6.72 4.50 -21.10
C ALA A 170 5.58 4.88 -22.07
N ALA A 171 5.87 5.82 -22.97
CA ALA A 171 4.93 6.25 -24.01
C ALA A 171 4.64 5.19 -25.09
N HIS A 172 5.40 4.09 -25.11
CA HIS A 172 5.26 2.99 -26.05
C HIS A 172 5.08 1.67 -25.30
N PRO A 173 4.27 0.72 -25.84
CA PRO A 173 4.11 -0.57 -25.22
C PRO A 173 5.47 -1.28 -25.10
N ALA A 174 5.68 -1.92 -23.95
CA ALA A 174 6.83 -2.79 -23.75
C ALA A 174 6.81 -3.93 -24.78
N ARG A 175 7.94 -4.23 -25.36
CA ARG A 175 8.12 -5.35 -26.28
C ARG A 175 8.44 -6.63 -25.52
#